data_95da1bb26b1680c53d40d56283a25e47
#
_entry.id   95da1bb26b1680c53d40d56283a25e47
#
_cell.length_a   1.000
_cell.length_b   1.000
_cell.length_c   1.000
_cell.angle_alpha   90.00
_cell.angle_beta   90.00
_cell.angle_gamma   90.00
#
_symmetry.space_group_name_H-M   'P 1'
#
loop_
_entity.id
_entity.type
_entity.pdbx_description
1 polymer ?
#
loop_
_entity_poly.entity_id
_entity_poly.type
_entity_poly.pdbx_seq_one_letter_code
_entity_poly.pdbx_strand_id
1 'polypeptide(L)'
;MDNIFLKDQKPETLDSFLNYSEAGRDNLGDTLPVAVYRMLEYSLKLELKNRFGKEEQVEIFRNAGRMAGEYFAKTFLNLNQPLDTFVSHLQSTLEQFRIGILRIESIDEETGRIILTISEDADCSGLPVLGETVCNYDEGFISSILSLYSNKHYEAVEVDCWATGDRVCRFHVDIKE
;
A
#
# COMPACT_ATOMS: atom_id res chain seq x y z
N MET A 1 -35.12 -22.98 -16.89
CA MET A 1 -35.30 -21.65 -16.25
C MET A 1 -33.95 -21.09 -15.99
N ASP A 2 -33.56 -20.07 -16.76
CA ASP A 2 -32.29 -19.39 -16.53
C ASP A 2 -32.37 -18.69 -15.18
N ASN A 3 -31.42 -18.97 -14.32
CA ASN A 3 -31.33 -18.34 -13.00
C ASN A 3 -31.06 -16.84 -13.16
N ILE A 4 -32.09 -16.00 -13.01
CA ILE A 4 -32.00 -14.55 -13.18
C ILE A 4 -30.99 -13.90 -12.22
N PHE A 5 -30.61 -14.59 -11.12
CA PHE A 5 -29.60 -14.13 -10.17
C PHE A 5 -28.15 -14.37 -10.63
N LEU A 6 -27.94 -15.11 -11.72
CA LEU A 6 -26.61 -15.39 -12.28
C LEU A 6 -26.27 -14.53 -13.51
N LYS A 7 -27.18 -13.65 -13.95
CA LYS A 7 -27.01 -12.91 -15.22
C LYS A 7 -26.00 -11.75 -15.18
N ASP A 8 -25.55 -11.34 -13.98
CA ASP A 8 -24.64 -10.19 -13.81
C ASP A 8 -23.57 -10.46 -12.72
N GLN A 9 -22.92 -11.60 -12.74
CA GLN A 9 -21.70 -11.74 -11.95
C GLN A 9 -20.61 -10.86 -12.56
N LYS A 10 -20.43 -9.67 -11.98
CA LYS A 10 -19.26 -8.86 -12.26
C LYS A 10 -18.02 -9.64 -11.83
N PRO A 11 -16.89 -9.54 -12.55
CA PRO A 11 -15.66 -10.17 -12.11
C PRO A 11 -15.31 -9.68 -10.70
N GLU A 12 -14.84 -10.59 -9.85
CA GLU A 12 -14.33 -10.26 -8.53
C GLU A 12 -13.00 -9.52 -8.67
N THR A 13 -13.06 -8.20 -8.74
CA THR A 13 -11.90 -7.31 -8.81
C THR A 13 -11.92 -6.38 -7.61
N LEU A 14 -10.74 -5.87 -7.22
CA LEU A 14 -10.65 -4.90 -6.14
C LEU A 14 -11.56 -3.68 -6.40
N ASP A 15 -11.63 -3.21 -7.65
CA ASP A 15 -12.54 -2.14 -8.08
C ASP A 15 -14.00 -2.45 -7.77
N SER A 16 -14.45 -3.69 -8.01
CA SER A 16 -15.84 -4.07 -7.75
C SER A 16 -16.22 -4.07 -6.27
N PHE A 17 -15.24 -4.24 -5.39
CA PHE A 17 -15.46 -4.19 -3.93
C PHE A 17 -15.34 -2.79 -3.36
N LEU A 18 -14.54 -1.91 -3.97
CA LEU A 18 -14.28 -0.55 -3.47
C LEU A 18 -15.21 0.50 -4.07
N ASN A 19 -15.82 0.25 -5.23
CA ASN A 19 -16.86 1.09 -5.84
C ASN A 19 -18.24 0.82 -5.20
N TYR A 20 -18.39 1.15 -3.93
CA TYR A 20 -19.68 1.08 -3.25
C TYR A 20 -20.51 2.36 -3.51
N SER A 21 -21.84 2.18 -3.54
CA SER A 21 -22.75 3.31 -3.73
C SER A 21 -22.73 4.26 -2.52
N GLU A 22 -23.05 5.54 -2.74
CA GLU A 22 -23.18 6.57 -1.70
C GLU A 22 -24.10 6.17 -0.53
N ALA A 23 -24.96 5.16 -0.71
CA ALA A 23 -25.84 4.62 0.34
C ALA A 23 -25.14 3.70 1.37
N GLY A 24 -23.82 3.44 1.24
CA GLY A 24 -23.19 2.33 1.98
C GLY A 24 -23.04 2.52 3.49
N ARG A 25 -22.72 3.72 4.00
CA ARG A 25 -22.37 3.92 5.43
C ARG A 25 -22.78 5.28 6.01
N ASP A 26 -23.87 5.84 5.58
CA ASP A 26 -24.30 7.19 5.96
C ASP A 26 -24.30 7.46 7.47
N ASN A 27 -24.67 6.47 8.29
CA ASN A 27 -24.77 6.62 9.73
C ASN A 27 -23.44 6.45 10.48
N LEU A 28 -22.44 5.79 9.88
CA LEU A 28 -21.17 5.47 10.53
C LEU A 28 -19.99 6.24 9.91
N GLY A 29 -20.22 6.94 8.80
CA GLY A 29 -19.21 7.67 8.08
C GLY A 29 -18.25 6.77 7.30
N ASP A 30 -17.24 7.38 6.69
CA ASP A 30 -16.26 6.80 5.78
C ASP A 30 -14.90 6.50 6.44
N THR A 31 -14.74 6.77 7.73
CA THR A 31 -13.48 6.57 8.46
C THR A 31 -13.60 5.47 9.50
N LEU A 32 -12.47 4.80 9.76
CA LEU A 32 -12.32 3.79 10.81
C LEU A 32 -11.16 4.16 11.74
N PRO A 33 -11.20 3.83 13.04
CA PRO A 33 -10.03 3.87 13.89
C PRO A 33 -8.94 2.94 13.34
N VAL A 34 -7.67 3.38 13.38
CA VAL A 34 -6.52 2.58 12.91
C VAL A 34 -6.45 1.20 13.58
N ALA A 35 -6.94 1.08 14.82
CA ALA A 35 -6.99 -0.21 15.53
C ALA A 35 -7.84 -1.26 14.80
N VAL A 36 -8.91 -0.86 14.10
CA VAL A 36 -9.75 -1.79 13.34
C VAL A 36 -9.01 -2.30 12.09
N TYR A 37 -8.30 -1.39 11.40
CA TYR A 37 -7.44 -1.74 10.28
C TYR A 37 -6.35 -2.73 10.72
N ARG A 38 -5.59 -2.40 11.77
CA ARG A 38 -4.53 -3.26 12.31
C ARG A 38 -5.03 -4.60 12.83
N MET A 39 -6.22 -4.65 13.39
CA MET A 39 -6.83 -5.91 13.83
C MET A 39 -7.03 -6.86 12.65
N LEU A 40 -7.54 -6.36 11.52
CA LEU A 40 -7.68 -7.15 10.30
C LEU A 40 -6.31 -7.55 9.75
N GLU A 41 -5.40 -6.59 9.59
CA GLU A 41 -4.08 -6.79 9.03
C GLU A 41 -3.27 -7.84 9.81
N TYR A 42 -3.08 -7.62 11.11
CA TYR A 42 -2.21 -8.49 11.92
C TYR A 42 -2.83 -9.86 12.21
N SER A 43 -4.16 -9.95 12.33
CA SER A 43 -4.80 -11.27 12.44
C SER A 43 -4.61 -12.09 11.16
N LEU A 44 -4.70 -11.44 10.00
CA LEU A 44 -4.46 -12.09 8.71
C LEU A 44 -2.98 -12.47 8.52
N LYS A 45 -2.03 -11.57 8.87
CA LYS A 45 -0.59 -11.86 8.87
C LYS A 45 -0.25 -13.10 9.70
N LEU A 46 -0.80 -13.17 10.93
CA LEU A 46 -0.57 -14.30 11.83
C LEU A 46 -1.14 -15.60 11.27
N GLU A 47 -2.36 -15.57 10.74
CA GLU A 47 -2.98 -16.77 10.18
C GLU A 47 -2.24 -17.28 8.94
N LEU A 48 -1.82 -16.40 8.04
CA LEU A 48 -1.04 -16.77 6.86
C LEU A 48 0.34 -17.33 7.25
N LYS A 49 1.02 -16.69 8.20
CA LYS A 49 2.30 -17.18 8.73
C LYS A 49 2.17 -18.58 9.34
N ASN A 50 1.08 -18.84 10.07
CA ASN A 50 0.83 -20.14 10.70
C ASN A 50 0.56 -21.25 9.67
N ARG A 51 -0.14 -20.92 8.57
CA ARG A 51 -0.49 -21.90 7.53
C ARG A 51 0.59 -22.15 6.51
N PHE A 52 1.27 -21.10 6.07
CA PHE A 52 2.11 -21.12 4.88
C PHE A 52 3.58 -20.77 5.18
N GLY A 53 3.90 -20.33 6.40
CA GLY A 53 5.23 -19.85 6.75
C GLY A 53 5.40 -18.35 6.52
N LYS A 54 6.55 -17.83 6.99
CA LYS A 54 6.84 -16.38 6.96
C LYS A 54 7.06 -15.86 5.54
N GLU A 55 7.82 -16.60 4.73
CA GLU A 55 8.17 -16.19 3.37
C GLU A 55 6.92 -16.01 2.51
N GLU A 56 6.03 -16.98 2.54
CA GLU A 56 4.78 -16.93 1.78
C GLU A 56 3.84 -15.84 2.29
N GLN A 57 3.75 -15.65 3.62
CA GLN A 57 2.99 -14.55 4.22
C GLN A 57 3.48 -13.20 3.71
N VAL A 58 4.79 -12.97 3.67
CA VAL A 58 5.40 -11.74 3.17
C VAL A 58 5.05 -11.51 1.71
N GLU A 59 5.21 -12.55 0.87
CA GLU A 59 4.92 -12.43 -0.56
C GLU A 59 3.43 -12.19 -0.85
N ILE A 60 2.53 -12.83 -0.10
CA ILE A 60 1.08 -12.57 -0.22
C ILE A 60 0.77 -11.11 0.13
N PHE A 61 1.34 -10.57 1.21
CA PHE A 61 1.13 -9.18 1.59
C PHE A 61 1.71 -8.20 0.58
N ARG A 62 2.90 -8.47 0.06
CA ARG A 62 3.52 -7.68 -0.99
C ARG A 62 2.66 -7.66 -2.27
N ASN A 63 2.13 -8.80 -2.67
CA ASN A 63 1.24 -8.91 -3.83
C ASN A 63 -0.11 -8.21 -3.59
N ALA A 64 -0.69 -8.33 -2.40
CA ALA A 64 -1.89 -7.57 -2.02
C ALA A 64 -1.64 -6.06 -2.06
N GLY A 65 -0.48 -5.62 -1.56
CA GLY A 65 -0.04 -4.22 -1.66
C GLY A 65 0.07 -3.74 -3.11
N ARG A 66 0.63 -4.57 -4.02
CA ARG A 66 0.68 -4.22 -5.46
C ARG A 66 -0.71 -4.02 -6.05
N MET A 67 -1.67 -4.88 -5.73
CA MET A 67 -3.06 -4.73 -6.19
C MET A 67 -3.69 -3.43 -5.69
N ALA A 68 -3.47 -3.11 -4.42
CA ALA A 68 -4.00 -1.89 -3.82
C ALA A 68 -3.30 -0.63 -4.37
N GLY A 69 -1.99 -0.65 -4.54
CA GLY A 69 -1.23 0.44 -5.14
C GLY A 69 -1.64 0.74 -6.58
N GLU A 70 -1.92 -0.30 -7.35
CA GLU A 70 -2.46 -0.15 -8.71
C GLU A 70 -3.82 0.53 -8.71
N TYR A 71 -4.75 0.08 -7.86
CA TYR A 71 -6.06 0.69 -7.71
C TYR A 71 -5.94 2.15 -7.24
N PHE A 72 -5.13 2.39 -6.20
CA PHE A 72 -4.90 3.72 -5.64
C PHE A 72 -4.36 4.71 -6.68
N ALA A 73 -3.33 4.29 -7.41
CA ALA A 73 -2.71 5.12 -8.43
C ALA A 73 -3.69 5.50 -9.56
N LYS A 74 -4.48 4.53 -10.03
CA LYS A 74 -5.46 4.74 -11.11
C LYS A 74 -6.66 5.57 -10.68
N THR A 75 -7.05 5.49 -9.40
CA THR A 75 -8.28 6.11 -8.89
C THR A 75 -8.02 7.51 -8.33
N PHE A 76 -6.92 7.69 -7.59
CA PHE A 76 -6.70 8.89 -6.79
C PHE A 76 -5.55 9.77 -7.30
N LEU A 77 -4.70 9.28 -8.22
CA LEU A 77 -3.55 10.03 -8.68
C LEU A 77 -3.66 10.41 -10.17
N ASN A 78 -3.06 11.53 -10.53
CA ASN A 78 -2.88 11.88 -11.94
C ASN A 78 -1.48 11.47 -12.39
N LEU A 79 -1.39 10.36 -13.13
CA LEU A 79 -0.14 9.76 -13.60
C LEU A 79 0.53 10.53 -14.76
N ASN A 80 -0.12 11.56 -15.31
CA ASN A 80 0.41 12.33 -16.44
C ASN A 80 1.02 13.68 -16.03
N GLN A 81 1.31 13.86 -14.73
CA GLN A 81 1.92 15.08 -14.20
C GLN A 81 3.46 15.00 -14.23
N PRO A 82 4.16 16.16 -14.27
CA PRO A 82 5.60 16.20 -13.99
C PRO A 82 5.92 15.61 -12.60
N LEU A 83 7.14 15.08 -12.43
CA LEU A 83 7.54 14.35 -11.23
C LEU A 83 7.29 15.12 -9.94
N ASP A 84 7.70 16.39 -9.85
CA ASP A 84 7.52 17.21 -8.64
C ASP A 84 6.04 17.36 -8.26
N THR A 85 5.19 17.57 -9.25
CA THR A 85 3.75 17.70 -9.05
C THR A 85 3.13 16.37 -8.66
N PHE A 86 3.55 15.28 -9.30
CA PHE A 86 3.11 13.92 -8.95
C PHE A 86 3.49 13.56 -7.52
N VAL A 87 4.75 13.78 -7.13
CA VAL A 87 5.23 13.52 -5.76
C VAL A 87 4.43 14.32 -4.74
N SER A 88 4.22 15.63 -4.98
CA SER A 88 3.43 16.49 -4.08
C SER A 88 1.98 16.02 -3.97
N HIS A 89 1.38 15.57 -5.08
CA HIS A 89 0.03 15.02 -5.10
C HIS A 89 -0.03 13.67 -4.34
N LEU A 90 0.93 12.78 -4.58
CA LEU A 90 1.04 11.51 -3.85
C LEU A 90 1.15 11.74 -2.34
N GLN A 91 2.06 12.63 -1.90
CA GLN A 91 2.24 12.99 -0.50
C GLN A 91 0.94 13.47 0.14
N SER A 92 0.28 14.46 -0.47
CA SER A 92 -0.97 15.01 0.06
C SER A 92 -2.11 13.99 0.09
N THR A 93 -2.16 13.09 -0.89
CA THR A 93 -3.20 12.05 -0.94
C THR A 93 -2.98 11.00 0.13
N LEU A 94 -1.74 10.52 0.35
CA LEU A 94 -1.42 9.58 1.42
C LEU A 94 -1.75 10.15 2.80
N GLU A 95 -1.42 11.42 3.04
CA GLU A 95 -1.73 12.12 4.30
C GLU A 95 -3.25 12.27 4.49
N GLN A 96 -3.99 12.65 3.43
CA GLN A 96 -5.44 12.76 3.45
C GLN A 96 -6.11 11.42 3.82
N PHE A 97 -5.63 10.33 3.26
CA PHE A 97 -6.10 8.97 3.56
C PHE A 97 -5.57 8.42 4.88
N ARG A 98 -4.69 9.16 5.56
CA ARG A 98 -4.06 8.76 6.83
C ARG A 98 -3.25 7.46 6.72
N ILE A 99 -2.66 7.25 5.55
CA ILE A 99 -1.76 6.12 5.31
C ILE A 99 -0.40 6.41 5.94
N GLY A 100 0.12 7.62 5.74
CA GLY A 100 1.38 8.06 6.31
C GLY A 100 1.89 9.35 5.66
N ILE A 101 3.00 9.88 6.16
CA ILE A 101 3.66 11.08 5.66
C ILE A 101 4.89 10.66 4.86
N LEU A 102 4.75 10.64 3.53
CA LEU A 102 5.81 10.25 2.60
C LEU A 102 6.79 11.40 2.38
N ARG A 103 8.09 11.09 2.33
CA ARG A 103 9.15 12.01 1.89
C ARG A 103 10.12 11.29 0.97
N ILE A 104 10.51 11.92 -0.12
CA ILE A 104 11.61 11.48 -0.96
C ILE A 104 12.91 11.99 -0.33
N GLU A 105 13.83 11.09 0.02
CA GLU A 105 15.14 11.46 0.53
C GLU A 105 16.15 11.69 -0.61
N SER A 106 16.12 10.82 -1.62
CA SER A 106 16.98 10.97 -2.79
C SER A 106 16.41 10.26 -4.01
N ILE A 107 16.78 10.76 -5.18
CA ILE A 107 16.58 10.11 -6.48
C ILE A 107 17.93 10.11 -7.19
N ASP A 108 18.40 8.94 -7.56
CA ASP A 108 19.58 8.76 -8.38
C ASP A 108 19.13 8.69 -9.84
N GLU A 109 19.47 9.73 -10.62
CA GLU A 109 19.05 9.85 -12.02
C GLU A 109 19.75 8.82 -12.93
N GLU A 110 20.95 8.33 -12.57
CA GLU A 110 21.69 7.37 -13.38
C GLU A 110 21.12 5.95 -13.25
N THR A 111 20.81 5.54 -12.04
CA THR A 111 20.29 4.18 -11.75
C THR A 111 18.77 4.15 -11.69
N GLY A 112 18.11 5.29 -11.50
CA GLY A 112 16.70 5.41 -11.22
C GLY A 112 16.29 4.98 -9.82
N ARG A 113 17.26 4.70 -8.93
CA ARG A 113 17.00 4.37 -7.52
C ARG A 113 16.33 5.53 -6.80
N ILE A 114 15.30 5.23 -6.04
CA ILE A 114 14.61 6.18 -5.16
C ILE A 114 14.78 5.69 -3.73
N ILE A 115 15.15 6.61 -2.82
CA ILE A 115 15.07 6.37 -1.37
C ILE A 115 13.97 7.27 -0.83
N LEU A 116 13.00 6.66 -0.16
CA LEU A 116 11.91 7.37 0.44
C LEU A 116 11.63 6.89 1.87
N THR A 117 10.99 7.75 2.65
CA THR A 117 10.52 7.43 4.00
C THR A 117 9.04 7.68 4.15
N ILE A 118 8.42 6.90 5.05
CA ILE A 118 7.06 7.12 5.53
C ILE A 118 7.12 7.23 7.05
N SER A 119 6.66 8.36 7.59
CA SER A 119 6.44 8.55 9.02
C SER A 119 4.95 8.51 9.34
N GLU A 120 4.60 8.26 10.59
CA GLU A 120 3.20 8.06 11.04
C GLU A 120 2.45 6.99 10.25
N ASP A 121 3.19 5.99 9.79
CA ASP A 121 2.72 4.88 8.99
C ASP A 121 1.57 4.11 9.67
N ALA A 122 0.50 3.84 8.93
CA ALA A 122 -0.69 3.18 9.45
C ALA A 122 -0.41 1.74 9.89
N ASP A 123 0.49 1.04 9.19
CA ASP A 123 0.80 -0.36 9.46
C ASP A 123 1.56 -0.53 10.78
N CYS A 124 2.58 0.29 11.03
CA CYS A 124 3.55 -0.02 12.06
C CYS A 124 3.76 1.05 13.15
N SER A 125 3.38 2.32 12.95
CA SER A 125 3.66 3.37 13.94
C SER A 125 3.05 3.07 15.30
N GLY A 126 3.89 3.04 16.36
CA GLY A 126 3.49 2.73 17.73
C GLY A 126 3.44 1.23 18.04
N LEU A 127 3.86 0.35 17.15
CA LEU A 127 4.07 -1.07 17.49
C LEU A 127 5.23 -1.23 18.49
N PRO A 128 5.25 -2.32 19.26
CA PRO A 128 6.44 -2.68 20.01
C PRO A 128 7.59 -3.02 19.05
N VAL A 129 8.84 -2.88 19.53
CA VAL A 129 10.01 -3.30 18.76
C VAL A 129 9.99 -4.83 18.61
N LEU A 130 9.92 -5.30 17.38
CA LEU A 130 9.84 -6.73 17.02
C LEU A 130 11.17 -7.27 16.49
N GLY A 131 12.11 -6.37 16.09
CA GLY A 131 13.41 -6.72 15.53
C GLY A 131 13.35 -7.15 14.06
N GLU A 132 12.24 -6.94 13.37
CA GLU A 132 12.05 -7.21 11.95
C GLU A 132 11.20 -6.12 11.28
N THR A 133 11.38 -5.90 9.97
CA THR A 133 10.50 -5.04 9.17
C THR A 133 9.14 -5.72 8.98
N VAL A 134 8.08 -4.92 8.96
CA VAL A 134 6.70 -5.46 8.92
C VAL A 134 5.83 -4.85 7.80
N CYS A 135 6.25 -3.76 7.15
CA CYS A 135 5.45 -3.04 6.18
C CYS A 135 5.52 -3.66 4.76
N ASN A 136 5.37 -5.00 4.70
CA ASN A 136 5.47 -5.71 3.42
C ASN A 136 4.36 -5.35 2.44
N TYR A 137 3.21 -4.91 2.94
CA TYR A 137 2.13 -4.40 2.12
C TYR A 137 2.55 -3.09 1.43
N ASP A 138 3.20 -2.19 2.15
CA ASP A 138 3.70 -0.92 1.61
C ASP A 138 4.80 -1.12 0.57
N GLU A 139 5.65 -2.16 0.71
CA GLU A 139 6.61 -2.51 -0.34
C GLU A 139 5.90 -2.73 -1.68
N GLY A 140 4.84 -3.51 -1.69
CA GLY A 140 4.03 -3.76 -2.88
C GLY A 140 3.28 -2.52 -3.37
N PHE A 141 2.69 -1.77 -2.44
CA PHE A 141 1.91 -0.56 -2.71
C PHE A 141 2.77 0.52 -3.39
N ILE A 142 3.92 0.84 -2.81
CA ILE A 142 4.89 1.80 -3.36
C ILE A 142 5.40 1.34 -4.73
N SER A 143 5.78 0.05 -4.84
CA SER A 143 6.27 -0.54 -6.08
C SER A 143 5.29 -0.32 -7.24
N SER A 144 4.02 -0.59 -7.00
CA SER A 144 2.98 -0.48 -8.02
C SER A 144 2.72 0.97 -8.43
N ILE A 145 2.63 1.90 -7.48
CA ILE A 145 2.41 3.32 -7.76
C ILE A 145 3.53 3.88 -8.64
N LEU A 146 4.80 3.64 -8.24
CA LEU A 146 5.95 4.16 -8.98
C LEU A 146 6.12 3.47 -10.34
N SER A 147 5.81 2.18 -10.44
CA SER A 147 5.83 1.46 -11.71
C SER A 147 4.83 2.03 -12.70
N LEU A 148 3.60 2.28 -12.27
CA LEU A 148 2.56 2.86 -13.13
C LEU A 148 2.89 4.29 -13.56
N TYR A 149 3.39 5.11 -12.64
CA TYR A 149 3.77 6.48 -12.96
C TYR A 149 4.90 6.54 -14.00
N SER A 150 5.94 5.74 -13.81
CA SER A 150 7.17 5.81 -14.62
C SER A 150 7.13 4.93 -15.88
N ASN A 151 6.17 4.03 -15.97
CA ASN A 151 6.13 2.94 -16.95
C ASN A 151 7.40 2.06 -16.94
N LYS A 152 8.00 1.88 -15.74
CA LYS A 152 9.15 0.99 -15.47
C LYS A 152 8.79 0.05 -14.36
N HIS A 153 9.42 -1.11 -14.27
CA HIS A 153 9.19 -2.04 -13.17
C HIS A 153 10.01 -1.61 -11.95
N TYR A 154 9.36 -1.08 -10.90
CA TYR A 154 9.99 -0.76 -9.63
C TYR A 154 9.69 -1.81 -8.58
N GLU A 155 10.68 -2.10 -7.73
CA GLU A 155 10.52 -2.86 -6.50
C GLU A 155 11.00 -2.06 -5.30
N ALA A 156 10.13 -1.91 -4.30
CA ALA A 156 10.43 -1.32 -3.01
C ALA A 156 10.77 -2.42 -1.99
N VAL A 157 11.78 -2.17 -1.19
CA VAL A 157 12.18 -3.02 -0.05
C VAL A 157 12.34 -2.13 1.18
N GLU A 158 11.65 -2.47 2.25
CA GLU A 158 11.79 -1.80 3.54
C GLU A 158 13.12 -2.15 4.19
N VAL A 159 13.90 -1.14 4.56
CA VAL A 159 15.23 -1.30 5.19
C VAL A 159 15.26 -0.81 6.64
N ASP A 160 14.47 0.19 6.99
CA ASP A 160 14.25 0.66 8.37
C ASP A 160 12.74 0.64 8.64
N CYS A 161 12.34 0.31 9.87
CA CYS A 161 10.95 0.21 10.28
C CYS A 161 10.78 0.66 11.74
N TRP A 162 9.62 1.17 12.09
CA TRP A 162 9.28 1.38 13.51
C TRP A 162 9.43 0.09 14.32
N ALA A 163 9.05 -1.04 13.76
CA ALA A 163 9.16 -2.34 14.40
C ALA A 163 10.61 -2.85 14.57
N THR A 164 11.59 -2.26 13.90
CA THR A 164 13.02 -2.47 14.14
C THR A 164 13.60 -1.50 15.17
N GLY A 165 12.85 -0.46 15.53
CA GLY A 165 13.25 0.56 16.49
C GLY A 165 13.59 1.91 15.85
N ASP A 166 13.39 2.04 14.55
CA ASP A 166 13.60 3.28 13.80
C ASP A 166 12.38 4.21 13.93
N ARG A 167 12.58 5.49 13.62
CA ARG A 167 11.50 6.50 13.75
C ARG A 167 10.62 6.62 12.54
N VAL A 168 11.05 6.08 11.41
CA VAL A 168 10.36 6.11 10.12
C VAL A 168 10.56 4.77 9.42
N CYS A 169 9.63 4.41 8.53
CA CYS A 169 9.84 3.35 7.59
C CYS A 169 10.62 3.91 6.40
N ARG A 170 11.76 3.30 6.05
CA ARG A 170 12.58 3.68 4.89
C ARG A 170 12.54 2.57 3.86
N PHE A 171 12.34 2.98 2.61
CA PHE A 171 12.28 2.08 1.48
C PHE A 171 13.35 2.43 0.46
N HIS A 172 14.09 1.41 0.02
CA HIS A 172 14.89 1.45 -1.18
C HIS A 172 14.05 0.95 -2.34
N VAL A 173 13.94 1.76 -3.39
CA VAL A 173 13.07 1.44 -4.53
C VAL A 173 13.93 1.42 -5.78
N ASP A 174 14.10 0.23 -6.33
CA ASP A 174 14.98 -0.04 -7.46
C ASP A 174 14.19 -0.44 -8.70
N ILE A 175 14.73 -0.05 -9.89
CA ILE A 175 14.22 -0.57 -11.16
C ILE A 175 14.69 -2.02 -11.29
N LYS A 176 13.79 -2.91 -11.64
CA LYS A 176 14.07 -4.30 -12.02
C LYS A 176 13.91 -4.50 -13.52
N GLU A 177 14.80 -5.29 -14.08
CA GLU A 177 14.76 -5.69 -15.51
C GLU A 177 13.63 -6.69 -15.80
#